data_983a4cd03e26ecae96973e87c0812f2a
#
_entry.id   983a4cd03e26ecae96973e87c0812f2a
#
_cell.length_a   1.000
_cell.length_b   1.000
_cell.length_c   1.000
_cell.angle_alpha   90.00
_cell.angle_beta   90.00
_cell.angle_gamma   90.00
#
_symmetry.space_group_name_H-M   'P 1'
#
loop_
_entity.id
_entity.type
_entity.pdbx_description
1 polymer ?
#
loop_
_entity_poly.entity_id
_entity_poly.type
_entity_poly.pdbx_seq_one_letter_code
_entity_poly.pdbx_strand_id
1 'polypeptide(L)'
;MGSGQAAIDIDAPAERVWAVAGDFGGIAGWMPGIESCRVEGEDRILETMGMTITERLVAKDDAGHSLTYAIASGAPVESHEAVITVSPSGDSSRVTWDVDATPDEMADLMVTIYQQALDQLKSNVEQ
;
A
#
# COMPACT_ATOMS: atom_id res chain seq x y z
N MET A 1 -11.69 -9.58 -13.80
CA MET A 1 -10.90 -8.70 -12.93
C MET A 1 -11.65 -8.46 -11.65
N GLY A 2 -11.01 -8.68 -10.53
CA GLY A 2 -11.59 -8.43 -9.22
C GLY A 2 -11.15 -7.09 -8.66
N SER A 3 -12.03 -6.47 -7.89
CA SER A 3 -11.76 -5.20 -7.21
C SER A 3 -12.10 -5.32 -5.74
N GLY A 4 -11.36 -4.61 -4.90
CA GLY A 4 -11.62 -4.58 -3.47
C GLY A 4 -11.01 -3.37 -2.80
N GLN A 5 -11.38 -3.16 -1.55
CA GLN A 5 -10.89 -2.03 -0.77
C GLN A 5 -10.66 -2.45 0.67
N ALA A 6 -9.50 -2.09 1.20
CA ALA A 6 -9.25 -2.09 2.64
C ALA A 6 -9.30 -0.64 3.14
N ALA A 7 -9.71 -0.43 4.37
CA ALA A 7 -9.82 0.91 4.93
C ALA A 7 -9.62 0.90 6.43
N ILE A 8 -9.13 2.02 6.98
CA ILE A 8 -8.95 2.18 8.41
C ILE A 8 -9.01 3.67 8.78
N ASP A 9 -9.47 3.95 10.00
CA ASP A 9 -9.40 5.28 10.58
C ASP A 9 -8.20 5.33 11.53
N ILE A 10 -7.40 6.39 11.42
CA ILE A 10 -6.18 6.59 12.21
C ILE A 10 -6.30 7.89 12.97
N ASP A 11 -6.00 7.86 14.28
CA ASP A 11 -6.05 9.04 15.13
C ASP A 11 -4.75 9.83 15.04
N ALA A 12 -4.53 10.40 13.86
CA ALA A 12 -3.39 11.27 13.57
C ALA A 12 -3.73 12.13 12.35
N PRO A 13 -3.11 13.32 12.21
CA PRO A 13 -3.34 14.20 11.07
C PRO A 13 -2.92 13.53 9.75
N ALA A 14 -3.60 13.88 8.66
CA ALA A 14 -3.33 13.28 7.35
C ALA A 14 -1.88 13.43 6.91
N GLU A 15 -1.25 14.57 7.15
CA GLU A 15 0.14 14.78 6.77
C GLU A 15 1.09 13.81 7.47
N ARG A 16 0.81 13.49 8.74
CA ARG A 16 1.63 12.56 9.51
C ARG A 16 1.48 11.14 9.00
N VAL A 17 0.25 10.73 8.69
CA VAL A 17 -0.03 9.41 8.11
C VAL A 17 0.58 9.31 6.72
N TRP A 18 0.44 10.36 5.90
CA TRP A 18 0.98 10.40 4.56
C TRP A 18 2.51 10.32 4.55
N ALA A 19 3.18 10.92 5.52
CA ALA A 19 4.64 10.85 5.62
C ALA A 19 5.15 9.40 5.69
N VAL A 20 4.34 8.49 6.22
CA VAL A 20 4.66 7.06 6.29
C VAL A 20 4.08 6.31 5.09
N ALA A 21 2.77 6.44 4.85
CA ALA A 21 2.08 5.69 3.81
C ALA A 21 2.50 6.09 2.39
N GLY A 22 2.87 7.36 2.19
CA GLY A 22 3.28 7.87 0.88
C GLY A 22 4.75 7.64 0.56
N ASP A 23 5.53 7.10 1.48
CA ASP A 23 6.94 6.79 1.25
C ASP A 23 7.05 5.45 0.53
N PHE A 24 7.14 5.49 -0.79
CA PHE A 24 7.14 4.30 -1.65
C PHE A 24 8.24 3.30 -1.28
N GLY A 25 9.45 3.81 -0.98
CA GLY A 25 10.59 2.98 -0.62
C GLY A 25 10.61 2.53 0.84
N GLY A 26 9.74 3.08 1.68
CA GLY A 26 9.71 2.81 3.12
C GLY A 26 8.71 1.76 3.56
N ILE A 27 8.08 1.06 2.63
CA ILE A 27 6.99 0.12 2.94
C ILE A 27 7.40 -1.00 3.90
N ALA A 28 8.66 -1.44 3.84
CA ALA A 28 9.16 -2.48 4.74
C ALA A 28 9.15 -2.05 6.22
N GLY A 29 9.12 -0.76 6.48
CA GLY A 29 9.11 -0.21 7.84
C GLY A 29 7.76 -0.34 8.55
N TRP A 30 6.68 -0.58 7.80
CA TRP A 30 5.36 -0.65 8.43
C TRP A 30 4.50 -1.84 7.95
N MET A 31 4.73 -2.38 6.77
CA MET A 31 3.94 -3.50 6.26
C MET A 31 4.49 -4.83 6.76
N PRO A 32 3.68 -5.67 7.45
CA PRO A 32 4.15 -6.96 7.94
C PRO A 32 4.51 -7.91 6.80
N GLY A 33 5.52 -8.75 7.02
CA GLY A 33 5.91 -9.78 6.05
C GLY A 33 6.88 -9.32 4.98
N ILE A 34 7.15 -8.03 4.86
CA ILE A 34 8.15 -7.53 3.91
C ILE A 34 9.52 -7.54 4.59
N GLU A 35 10.41 -8.39 4.08
CA GLU A 35 11.74 -8.57 4.65
C GLU A 35 12.69 -7.45 4.25
N SER A 36 12.57 -6.98 3.00
CA SER A 36 13.39 -5.89 2.50
C SER A 36 12.69 -5.17 1.34
N CYS A 37 13.08 -3.93 1.13
CA CYS A 37 12.61 -3.11 0.02
C CYS A 37 13.76 -2.25 -0.46
N ARG A 38 14.03 -2.30 -1.76
CA ARG A 38 14.99 -1.37 -2.39
C ARG A 38 14.32 -0.68 -3.57
N VAL A 39 14.73 0.55 -3.84
CA VAL A 39 14.17 1.35 -4.94
C VAL A 39 15.20 1.43 -6.07
N GLU A 40 14.74 1.16 -7.29
CA GLU A 40 15.54 1.28 -8.51
C GLU A 40 14.70 2.05 -9.53
N GLY A 41 15.01 3.33 -9.73
CA GLY A 41 14.20 4.18 -10.61
C GLY A 41 12.79 4.36 -10.07
N GLU A 42 11.79 3.99 -10.86
CA GLU A 42 10.38 4.05 -10.46
C GLU A 42 9.90 2.73 -9.85
N ASP A 43 10.77 1.75 -9.72
CA ASP A 43 10.42 0.45 -9.18
C ASP A 43 10.88 0.32 -7.74
N ARG A 44 10.10 -0.42 -6.94
CA ARG A 44 10.57 -0.95 -5.67
C ARG A 44 10.58 -2.46 -5.76
N ILE A 45 11.61 -3.07 -5.18
CA ILE A 45 11.80 -4.50 -5.23
C ILE A 45 11.67 -5.04 -3.82
N LEU A 46 10.65 -5.87 -3.61
CA LEU A 46 10.27 -6.39 -2.31
C LEU A 46 10.66 -7.86 -2.17
N GLU A 47 11.25 -8.21 -1.03
CA GLU A 47 11.41 -9.60 -0.63
C GLU A 47 10.32 -9.91 0.39
N THR A 48 9.42 -10.81 0.06
CA THR A 48 8.29 -11.16 0.93
C THR A 48 7.80 -12.57 0.65
N MET A 49 7.53 -13.33 1.69
CA MET A 49 6.98 -14.68 1.60
C MET A 49 7.74 -15.60 0.63
N GLY A 50 9.07 -15.48 0.60
CA GLY A 50 9.91 -16.27 -0.29
C GLY A 50 9.88 -15.83 -1.74
N MET A 51 9.24 -14.71 -2.05
CA MET A 51 9.13 -14.17 -3.41
C MET A 51 9.87 -12.85 -3.53
N THR A 52 10.34 -12.57 -4.75
CA THR A 52 10.85 -11.24 -5.11
C THR A 52 9.81 -10.58 -6.00
N ILE A 53 9.19 -9.52 -5.51
CA ILE A 53 8.12 -8.82 -6.22
C ILE A 53 8.61 -7.44 -6.62
N THR A 54 8.45 -7.10 -7.90
CA THR A 54 8.76 -5.75 -8.40
C THR A 54 7.46 -5.00 -8.59
N GLU A 55 7.35 -3.85 -7.93
CA GLU A 55 6.20 -2.95 -8.05
C GLU A 55 6.65 -1.63 -8.65
N ARG A 56 5.89 -1.14 -9.62
CA ARG A 56 6.20 0.10 -10.32
C ARG A 56 5.30 1.22 -9.85
N LEU A 57 5.90 2.37 -9.54
CA LEU A 57 5.17 3.58 -9.22
C LEU A 57 4.49 4.11 -10.49
N VAL A 58 3.16 4.22 -10.47
CA VAL A 58 2.37 4.73 -11.59
C VAL A 58 2.13 6.22 -11.41
N ALA A 59 1.75 6.64 -10.21
CA ALA A 59 1.49 8.05 -9.91
C ALA A 59 1.63 8.30 -8.41
N LYS A 60 2.07 9.50 -8.07
CA LYS A 60 2.11 9.94 -6.68
C LYS A 60 1.67 11.40 -6.63
N ASP A 61 0.66 11.68 -5.80
CA ASP A 61 0.12 13.03 -5.61
C ASP A 61 0.29 13.41 -4.14
N ASP A 62 1.33 14.17 -3.83
CA ASP A 62 1.60 14.61 -2.46
C ASP A 62 0.56 15.60 -1.94
N ALA A 63 -0.02 16.41 -2.81
CA ALA A 63 -1.07 17.35 -2.42
C ALA A 63 -2.38 16.63 -2.09
N GLY A 64 -2.73 15.62 -2.89
CA GLY A 64 -3.94 14.83 -2.69
C GLY A 64 -3.75 13.61 -1.80
N HIS A 65 -2.53 13.35 -1.35
CA HIS A 65 -2.16 12.20 -0.53
C HIS A 65 -2.60 10.87 -1.15
N SER A 66 -2.23 10.63 -2.41
CA SER A 66 -2.50 9.36 -3.08
C SER A 66 -1.27 8.81 -3.77
N LEU A 67 -1.15 7.50 -3.77
CA LEU A 67 -0.05 6.76 -4.38
C LEU A 67 -0.63 5.59 -5.15
N THR A 68 -0.33 5.52 -6.46
CA THR A 68 -0.77 4.44 -7.33
C THR A 68 0.44 3.63 -7.77
N TYR A 69 0.34 2.31 -7.66
CA TYR A 69 1.40 1.42 -8.11
C TYR A 69 0.81 0.15 -8.72
N ALA A 70 1.65 -0.57 -9.46
CA ALA A 70 1.25 -1.83 -10.10
C ALA A 70 2.36 -2.86 -9.90
N ILE A 71 1.97 -4.13 -9.79
CA ILE A 71 2.94 -5.22 -9.75
C ILE A 71 3.44 -5.46 -11.18
N ALA A 72 4.74 -5.30 -11.39
CA ALA A 72 5.37 -5.51 -12.68
C ALA A 72 5.81 -6.97 -12.87
N SER A 73 6.23 -7.64 -11.81
CA SER A 73 6.66 -9.04 -11.87
C SER A 73 6.75 -9.66 -10.48
N GLY A 74 6.82 -10.99 -10.44
CA GLY A 74 7.13 -11.75 -9.23
C GLY A 74 5.93 -12.27 -8.47
N ALA A 75 4.72 -11.82 -8.76
CA ALA A 75 3.50 -12.29 -8.10
C ALA A 75 2.60 -13.03 -9.10
N PRO A 76 1.75 -13.96 -8.63
CA PRO A 76 0.89 -14.75 -9.53
C PRO A 76 -0.36 -13.96 -9.96
N VAL A 77 -0.16 -12.84 -10.61
CA VAL A 77 -1.24 -11.98 -11.13
C VAL A 77 -1.04 -11.75 -12.62
N GLU A 78 -2.14 -11.68 -13.36
CA GLU A 78 -2.12 -11.30 -14.77
C GLU A 78 -2.15 -9.79 -14.91
N SER A 79 -2.82 -9.10 -13.99
CA SER A 79 -2.85 -7.65 -13.92
C SER A 79 -3.01 -7.22 -12.46
N HIS A 80 -2.51 -6.03 -12.13
CA HIS A 80 -2.62 -5.48 -10.78
C HIS A 80 -2.43 -3.97 -10.84
N GLU A 81 -3.30 -3.25 -10.13
CA GLU A 81 -3.09 -1.84 -9.83
C GLU A 81 -3.69 -1.56 -8.46
N ALA A 82 -2.99 -0.79 -7.65
CA ALA A 82 -3.46 -0.43 -6.32
C ALA A 82 -3.26 1.05 -6.07
N VAL A 83 -4.19 1.65 -5.31
CA VAL A 83 -4.14 3.06 -4.91
C VAL A 83 -4.33 3.14 -3.41
N ILE A 84 -3.36 3.75 -2.72
CA ILE A 84 -3.51 4.08 -1.30
C ILE A 84 -3.74 5.59 -1.20
N THR A 85 -4.78 5.98 -0.45
CA THR A 85 -5.17 7.38 -0.29
C THR A 85 -5.35 7.70 1.18
N VAL A 86 -4.81 8.84 1.62
CA VAL A 86 -4.98 9.35 2.98
C VAL A 86 -5.86 10.58 2.91
N SER A 87 -7.02 10.54 3.57
CA SER A 87 -7.98 11.64 3.58
C SER A 87 -8.07 12.25 4.98
N PRO A 88 -8.04 13.58 5.11
CA PRO A 88 -8.18 14.20 6.41
C PRO A 88 -9.62 14.09 6.93
N SER A 89 -9.75 13.95 8.25
CA SER A 89 -11.03 13.92 8.95
C SER A 89 -10.85 14.66 10.28
N GLY A 90 -10.89 15.99 10.24
CA GLY A 90 -10.53 16.82 11.38
C GLY A 90 -9.06 16.61 11.73
N ASP A 91 -8.78 16.25 12.98
CA ASP A 91 -7.43 15.94 13.45
C ASP A 91 -7.05 14.46 13.23
N SER A 92 -7.96 13.70 12.65
CA SER A 92 -7.75 12.29 12.33
C SER A 92 -7.68 12.09 10.82
N SER A 93 -7.52 10.85 10.39
CA SER A 93 -7.39 10.50 8.98
C SER A 93 -8.13 9.22 8.67
N ARG A 94 -8.51 9.06 7.41
CA ARG A 94 -9.00 7.79 6.88
C ARG A 94 -8.07 7.35 5.75
N VAL A 95 -7.60 6.13 5.82
CA VAL A 95 -6.77 5.53 4.77
C VAL A 95 -7.62 4.51 4.03
N THR A 96 -7.64 4.61 2.70
CA THR A 96 -8.24 3.61 1.84
C THR A 96 -7.16 3.02 0.94
N TRP A 97 -7.27 1.73 0.67
CA TRP A 97 -6.33 1.01 -0.20
C TRP A 97 -7.16 0.20 -1.18
N ASP A 98 -7.28 0.71 -2.39
CA ASP A 98 -8.06 0.10 -3.44
C ASP A 98 -7.18 -0.80 -4.29
N VAL A 99 -7.68 -1.95 -4.71
CA VAL A 99 -6.95 -2.88 -5.56
C VAL A 99 -7.83 -3.43 -6.67
N ASP A 100 -7.27 -3.49 -7.87
CA ASP A 100 -7.81 -4.22 -9.00
C ASP A 100 -6.79 -5.27 -9.40
N ALA A 101 -7.19 -6.52 -9.52
CA ALA A 101 -6.28 -7.60 -9.86
C ALA A 101 -6.99 -8.72 -10.62
N THR A 102 -6.24 -9.42 -11.45
CA THR A 102 -6.68 -10.61 -12.17
C THR A 102 -5.71 -11.74 -11.83
N PRO A 103 -6.17 -12.93 -11.40
CA PRO A 103 -7.56 -13.34 -11.24
C PRO A 103 -8.26 -12.73 -10.00
N ASP A 104 -9.57 -12.83 -9.96
CA ASP A 104 -10.40 -12.19 -8.91
C ASP A 104 -9.99 -12.60 -7.48
N GLU A 105 -9.60 -13.85 -7.28
CA GLU A 105 -9.18 -14.35 -5.97
C GLU A 105 -7.97 -13.59 -5.43
N MET A 106 -7.15 -13.06 -6.31
CA MET A 106 -5.97 -12.28 -5.90
C MET A 106 -6.36 -10.94 -5.32
N ALA A 107 -7.43 -10.30 -5.84
CA ALA A 107 -7.94 -9.07 -5.25
C ALA A 107 -8.44 -9.31 -3.82
N ASP A 108 -9.18 -10.39 -3.60
CA ASP A 108 -9.70 -10.75 -2.29
C ASP A 108 -8.57 -11.03 -1.29
N LEU A 109 -7.55 -11.77 -1.73
CA LEU A 109 -6.38 -12.06 -0.90
C LEU A 109 -5.64 -10.78 -0.53
N MET A 110 -5.46 -9.88 -1.50
CA MET A 110 -4.75 -8.63 -1.28
C MET A 110 -5.49 -7.71 -0.31
N VAL A 111 -6.83 -7.67 -0.36
CA VAL A 111 -7.61 -6.90 0.60
C VAL A 111 -7.34 -7.38 2.04
N THR A 112 -7.28 -8.68 2.25
CA THR A 112 -6.97 -9.25 3.57
C THR A 112 -5.56 -8.83 4.02
N ILE A 113 -4.58 -8.93 3.12
CA ILE A 113 -3.20 -8.53 3.42
C ILE A 113 -3.13 -7.04 3.71
N TYR A 114 -3.77 -6.21 2.89
CA TYR A 114 -3.77 -4.77 3.06
C TYR A 114 -4.45 -4.34 4.36
N GLN A 115 -5.53 -5.03 4.77
CA GLN A 115 -6.21 -4.70 6.02
C GLN A 115 -5.28 -4.93 7.21
N GLN A 116 -4.52 -6.02 7.21
CA GLN A 116 -3.53 -6.29 8.25
C GLN A 116 -2.40 -5.25 8.22
N ALA A 117 -1.97 -4.85 7.04
CA ALA A 117 -0.95 -3.82 6.88
C ALA A 117 -1.44 -2.46 7.39
N LEU A 118 -2.71 -2.11 7.15
CA LEU A 118 -3.28 -0.87 7.65
C LEU A 118 -3.38 -0.87 9.18
N ASP A 119 -3.67 -2.01 9.80
CA ASP A 119 -3.65 -2.14 11.25
C ASP A 119 -2.26 -1.82 11.80
N GLN A 120 -1.22 -2.29 11.13
CA GLN A 120 0.17 -2.02 11.53
C GLN A 120 0.54 -0.56 11.28
N LEU A 121 0.08 0.02 10.18
CA LEU A 121 0.27 1.46 9.90
C LEU A 121 -0.32 2.31 11.01
N LYS A 122 -1.54 1.99 11.43
CA LYS A 122 -2.22 2.67 12.53
C LYS A 122 -1.39 2.60 13.81
N SER A 123 -0.95 1.42 14.20
CA SER A 123 -0.12 1.24 15.40
C SER A 123 1.18 2.05 15.30
N ASN A 124 1.79 2.05 14.13
CA ASN A 124 3.05 2.74 13.88
C ASN A 124 2.89 4.26 14.03
N VAL A 125 1.84 4.82 13.45
CA VAL A 125 1.62 6.28 13.41
C VAL A 125 1.09 6.81 14.75
N GLU A 126 0.28 6.04 15.46
CA GLU A 126 -0.36 6.48 16.70
C GLU A 126 0.55 6.39 17.93
N GLN A 127 1.73 5.85 17.76
CA GLN A 127 2.70 5.76 18.87
C GLN A 127 3.20 7.13 19.33
#